data_0fa47dc2df1deb8ae1abef04bd1b5a77
#
_entry.id   0fa47dc2df1deb8ae1abef04bd1b5a77
#
_cell.length_a   1.000
_cell.length_b   1.000
_cell.length_c   1.000
_cell.angle_alpha   90.00
_cell.angle_beta   90.00
_cell.angle_gamma   90.00
#
_symmetry.space_group_name_H-M   'P 1'
#
loop_
_entity.id
_entity.type
_entity.pdbx_description
1 polymer ?
#
loop_
_entity_poly.entity_id
_entity_poly.type
_entity_poly.pdbx_seq_one_letter_code
_entity_poly.pdbx_strand_id
1 'polypeptide(L)'
;MQPTNIVLLQSDPNVARLLAVSLSDSFHGVHVARSLDELRRAAAKHRPYAIILDLESATLHDVETLKHEFEGIRIICNHRVADEEMWTKTLTAGADDCCPSSDTRGILTAAVPRSMSSRVAA
;
A
#
# COMPACT_ATOMS: atom_id res chain seq x y z
N MET A 1 19.99 0.75 4.38
CA MET A 1 19.20 -0.35 4.97
C MET A 1 17.94 -0.56 4.17
N GLN A 2 17.65 -1.78 3.79
CA GLN A 2 16.47 -2.09 2.99
C GLN A 2 15.25 -2.31 3.89
N PRO A 3 14.08 -1.86 3.46
CA PRO A 3 12.85 -2.20 4.16
C PRO A 3 12.62 -3.71 4.03
N THR A 4 12.13 -4.32 5.08
CA THR A 4 12.00 -5.76 5.11
C THR A 4 10.64 -6.25 4.65
N ASN A 5 9.56 -5.53 5.00
CA ASN A 5 8.21 -6.04 4.79
C ASN A 5 7.26 -5.02 4.17
N ILE A 6 6.31 -5.52 3.41
CA ILE A 6 5.18 -4.75 2.89
C ILE A 6 3.93 -5.64 2.96
N VAL A 7 2.78 -5.05 3.24
CA VAL A 7 1.52 -5.78 3.35
C VAL A 7 0.54 -5.23 2.32
N LEU A 8 -0.18 -6.13 1.64
CA LEU A 8 -1.16 -5.78 0.62
C LEU A 8 -2.54 -6.27 0.99
N LEU A 9 -3.56 -5.48 0.70
CA LEU A 9 -4.95 -5.92 0.70
C LEU A 9 -5.58 -5.46 -0.60
N GLN A 10 -5.93 -6.40 -1.47
CA GLN A 10 -6.49 -6.13 -2.79
C GLN A 10 -7.73 -6.99 -3.02
N SER A 11 -8.76 -6.39 -3.62
CA SER A 11 -9.98 -7.11 -3.96
C SER A 11 -9.80 -8.03 -5.16
N ASP A 12 -8.93 -7.67 -6.10
CA ASP A 12 -8.65 -8.46 -7.29
C ASP A 12 -7.41 -9.33 -7.08
N PRO A 13 -7.56 -10.67 -7.08
CA PRO A 13 -6.41 -11.56 -6.86
C PRO A 13 -5.32 -11.42 -7.93
N ASN A 14 -5.68 -11.02 -9.15
CA ASN A 14 -4.69 -10.83 -10.21
C ASN A 14 -3.83 -9.60 -9.93
N VAL A 15 -4.43 -8.53 -9.44
CA VAL A 15 -3.71 -7.33 -9.05
C VAL A 15 -2.80 -7.65 -7.86
N ALA A 16 -3.32 -8.37 -6.88
CA ALA A 16 -2.55 -8.77 -5.71
C ALA A 16 -1.30 -9.56 -6.12
N ARG A 17 -1.47 -10.52 -7.02
CA ARG A 17 -0.35 -11.35 -7.49
C ARG A 17 0.68 -10.53 -8.24
N LEU A 18 0.22 -9.66 -9.14
CA LEU A 18 1.11 -8.82 -9.94
C LEU A 18 1.95 -7.90 -9.04
N LEU A 19 1.30 -7.26 -8.09
CA LEU A 19 1.98 -6.38 -7.16
C LEU A 19 2.96 -7.17 -6.28
N ALA A 20 2.55 -8.33 -5.78
CA ALA A 20 3.41 -9.16 -4.93
C ALA A 20 4.68 -9.59 -5.64
N VAL A 21 4.56 -10.04 -6.90
CA VAL A 21 5.72 -10.44 -7.68
C VAL A 21 6.66 -9.26 -7.90
N SER A 22 6.10 -8.11 -8.28
CA SER A 22 6.91 -6.93 -8.56
C SER A 22 7.59 -6.39 -7.30
N LEU A 23 6.89 -6.41 -6.16
CA LEU A 23 7.43 -5.90 -4.90
C LEU A 23 8.49 -6.81 -4.29
N SER A 24 8.48 -8.09 -4.64
CA SER A 24 9.46 -9.04 -4.09
C SER A 24 10.90 -8.70 -4.46
N ASP A 25 11.09 -7.88 -5.49
CA ASP A 25 12.42 -7.39 -5.86
C ASP A 25 12.94 -6.31 -4.91
N SER A 26 12.04 -5.61 -4.24
CA SER A 26 12.38 -4.48 -3.38
C SER A 26 12.20 -4.75 -1.90
N PHE A 27 11.42 -5.77 -1.54
CA PHE A 27 11.10 -6.09 -0.14
C PHE A 27 11.42 -7.54 0.15
N HIS A 28 11.91 -7.78 1.37
CA HIS A 28 12.25 -9.12 1.83
C HIS A 28 10.99 -9.98 1.99
N GLY A 29 9.97 -9.42 2.61
CA GLY A 29 8.68 -10.09 2.81
C GLY A 29 7.54 -9.32 2.20
N VAL A 30 6.75 -9.98 1.35
CA VAL A 30 5.54 -9.42 0.79
C VAL A 30 4.38 -10.26 1.30
N HIS A 31 3.49 -9.64 2.07
CA HIS A 31 2.38 -10.34 2.73
C HIS A 31 1.06 -9.91 2.11
N VAL A 32 0.35 -10.86 1.51
CA VAL A 32 -0.94 -10.59 0.89
C VAL A 32 -2.04 -10.99 1.88
N ALA A 33 -2.74 -9.99 2.42
CA ALA A 33 -3.84 -10.22 3.35
C ALA A 33 -5.13 -10.44 2.56
N ARG A 34 -6.04 -11.22 3.14
CA ARG A 34 -7.35 -11.54 2.53
C ARG A 34 -8.47 -10.72 3.14
N SER A 35 -8.21 -10.03 4.23
CA SER A 35 -9.21 -9.23 4.92
C SER A 35 -8.52 -8.11 5.67
N LEU A 36 -9.31 -7.15 6.10
CA LEU A 36 -8.79 -6.03 6.89
C LEU A 36 -8.22 -6.54 8.23
N ASP A 37 -8.89 -7.51 8.85
CA ASP A 37 -8.40 -8.12 10.10
C ASP A 37 -7.04 -8.77 9.90
N GLU A 38 -6.90 -9.52 8.82
CA GLU A 38 -5.63 -10.18 8.52
C GLU A 38 -4.53 -9.14 8.23
N LEU A 39 -4.88 -8.08 7.54
CA LEU A 39 -3.95 -6.98 7.26
C LEU A 39 -3.47 -6.36 8.58
N ARG A 40 -4.38 -6.08 9.50
CA ARG A 40 -4.03 -5.47 10.78
C ARG A 40 -3.11 -6.38 11.60
N ARG A 41 -3.38 -7.68 11.60
CA ARG A 41 -2.53 -8.65 12.29
C ARG A 41 -1.14 -8.72 11.66
N ALA A 42 -1.08 -8.71 10.33
CA ALA A 42 0.19 -8.72 9.61
C ALA A 42 0.99 -7.44 9.88
N ALA A 43 0.30 -6.29 9.90
CA ALA A 43 0.96 -5.01 10.19
C ALA A 43 1.52 -4.99 11.60
N ALA A 44 0.77 -5.51 12.57
CA ALA A 44 1.23 -5.57 13.95
C ALA A 44 2.43 -6.50 14.11
N LYS A 45 2.41 -7.63 13.42
CA LYS A 45 3.45 -8.64 13.50
C LYS A 45 4.74 -8.22 12.79
N HIS A 46 4.62 -7.73 11.59
CA HIS A 46 5.78 -7.48 10.72
C HIS A 46 6.26 -6.04 10.70
N ARG A 47 5.47 -5.11 11.21
CA ARG A 47 5.82 -3.68 11.22
C ARG A 47 6.31 -3.25 9.84
N PRO A 48 5.50 -3.38 8.80
CA PRO A 48 5.95 -3.17 7.43
C PRO A 48 6.33 -1.71 7.17
N TYR A 49 7.14 -1.52 6.15
CA TYR A 49 7.45 -0.18 5.66
C TYR A 49 6.20 0.50 5.09
N ALA A 50 5.37 -0.28 4.39
CA ALA A 50 4.17 0.26 3.74
C ALA A 50 3.05 -0.75 3.70
N ILE A 51 1.83 -0.23 3.57
CA ILE A 51 0.61 -0.99 3.34
C ILE A 51 0.05 -0.49 2.02
N ILE A 52 -0.32 -1.41 1.11
CA ILE A 52 -1.06 -1.07 -0.10
C ILE A 52 -2.50 -1.52 0.10
N LEU A 53 -3.41 -0.56 0.14
CA LEU A 53 -4.79 -0.77 0.54
C LEU A 53 -5.76 -0.42 -0.59
N ASP A 54 -6.51 -1.43 -1.04
CA ASP A 54 -7.54 -1.26 -2.06
C ASP A 54 -8.81 -0.68 -1.40
N LEU A 55 -9.23 0.48 -1.86
CA LEU A 55 -10.42 1.14 -1.32
C LEU A 55 -11.73 0.48 -1.74
N GLU A 56 -11.67 -0.61 -2.49
CA GLU A 56 -12.84 -1.46 -2.73
C GLU A 56 -12.95 -2.54 -1.65
N SER A 57 -11.89 -2.76 -0.87
CA SER A 57 -11.87 -3.69 0.25
C SER A 57 -11.89 -2.99 1.61
N ALA A 58 -11.72 -1.68 1.62
CA ALA A 58 -11.65 -0.90 2.85
C ALA A 58 -12.24 0.48 2.61
N THR A 59 -12.55 1.17 3.70
CA THR A 59 -13.15 2.52 3.65
C THR A 59 -12.13 3.57 4.01
N LEU A 60 -12.49 4.84 3.80
CA LEU A 60 -11.66 5.96 4.24
C LEU A 60 -11.52 5.97 5.76
N HIS A 61 -12.56 5.54 6.47
CA HIS A 61 -12.50 5.42 7.93
C HIS A 61 -11.44 4.39 8.33
N ASP A 62 -11.33 3.29 7.57
CA ASP A 62 -10.30 2.27 7.81
C ASP A 62 -8.91 2.86 7.62
N VAL A 63 -8.72 3.74 6.64
CA VAL A 63 -7.45 4.44 6.42
C VAL A 63 -7.10 5.27 7.66
N GLU A 64 -8.05 6.04 8.17
CA GLU A 64 -7.84 6.85 9.36
C GLU A 64 -7.44 5.98 10.56
N THR A 65 -8.16 4.88 10.76
CA THR A 65 -7.89 3.96 11.87
C THR A 65 -6.51 3.35 11.75
N LEU A 66 -6.14 2.87 10.56
CA LEU A 66 -4.83 2.27 10.33
C LEU A 66 -3.70 3.29 10.55
N LYS A 67 -3.89 4.50 10.07
CA LYS A 67 -2.87 5.54 10.22
C LYS A 67 -2.66 5.88 11.69
N HIS A 68 -3.75 5.92 12.45
CA HIS A 68 -3.68 6.19 13.88
C HIS A 68 -3.06 5.02 14.66
N GLU A 69 -3.44 3.81 14.30
CA GLU A 69 -2.98 2.59 14.97
C GLU A 69 -1.51 2.28 14.67
N PHE A 70 -1.08 2.53 13.45
CA PHE A 70 0.28 2.19 12.98
C PHE A 70 1.02 3.43 12.50
N GLU A 71 1.33 4.32 13.43
CA GLU A 71 2.08 5.53 13.11
C GLU A 71 3.43 5.18 12.49
N GLY A 72 3.79 5.90 11.46
CA GLY A 72 5.06 5.71 10.78
C GLY A 72 5.00 4.71 9.64
N ILE A 73 3.91 3.94 9.52
CA ILE A 73 3.75 3.04 8.38
C ILE A 73 3.14 3.83 7.22
N ARG A 74 3.75 3.72 6.06
CA ARG A 74 3.29 4.39 4.86
C ARG A 74 2.06 3.67 4.32
N ILE A 75 1.00 4.41 3.98
CA ILE A 75 -0.23 3.83 3.43
C ILE A 75 -0.44 4.35 2.02
N ILE A 76 -0.42 3.43 1.05
CA ILE A 76 -0.69 3.72 -0.35
C ILE A 76 -2.04 3.11 -0.66
N CYS A 77 -2.98 3.93 -1.09
CA CYS A 77 -4.31 3.45 -1.46
C CYS A 77 -4.43 3.32 -2.96
N ASN A 78 -5.27 2.42 -3.41
CA ASN A 78 -5.62 2.33 -4.81
C ASN A 78 -7.13 2.18 -4.96
N HIS A 79 -7.66 2.69 -6.06
CA HIS A 79 -9.09 2.67 -6.37
C HIS A 79 -9.26 2.64 -7.88
N ARG A 80 -10.35 2.02 -8.36
CA ARG A 80 -10.62 1.97 -9.80
C ARG A 80 -10.73 3.37 -10.41
N VAL A 81 -11.37 4.27 -9.69
CA VAL A 81 -11.56 5.64 -10.13
C VAL A 81 -10.85 6.57 -9.13
N ALA A 82 -9.54 6.70 -9.31
CA ALA A 82 -8.73 7.55 -8.45
C ALA A 82 -8.63 8.95 -9.10
N ASP A 83 -9.77 9.63 -9.16
CA ASP A 83 -9.83 10.99 -9.67
C ASP A 83 -9.35 11.98 -8.59
N GLU A 84 -9.38 13.25 -8.92
CA GLU A 84 -8.91 14.29 -8.01
C GLU A 84 -9.69 14.30 -6.70
N GLU A 85 -11.00 14.09 -6.77
CA GLU A 85 -11.84 14.05 -5.58
C GLU A 85 -11.47 12.89 -4.65
N MET A 86 -11.30 11.70 -5.22
CA MET A 86 -10.90 10.51 -4.45
C MET A 86 -9.50 10.70 -3.87
N TRP A 87 -8.58 11.24 -4.65
CA TRP A 87 -7.22 11.52 -4.20
C TRP A 87 -7.23 12.45 -2.98
N THR A 88 -7.98 13.56 -3.07
CA THR A 88 -8.08 14.52 -1.98
C THR A 88 -8.66 13.89 -0.72
N LYS A 89 -9.76 13.15 -0.85
CA LYS A 89 -10.40 12.49 0.29
C LYS A 89 -9.48 11.47 0.95
N THR A 90 -8.75 10.73 0.15
CA THR A 90 -7.85 9.67 0.63
C THR A 90 -6.67 10.27 1.40
N LEU A 91 -6.06 11.32 0.87
CA LEU A 91 -4.97 11.99 1.56
C LEU A 91 -5.44 12.67 2.83
N THR A 92 -6.65 13.24 2.81
CA THR A 92 -7.24 13.84 4.01
C THR A 92 -7.44 12.79 5.11
N ALA A 93 -7.77 11.57 4.73
CA ALA A 93 -7.94 10.48 5.69
C ALA A 93 -6.59 10.00 6.29
N GLY A 94 -5.48 10.40 5.70
CA GLY A 94 -4.17 10.09 6.22
C GLY A 94 -3.28 9.22 5.34
N ALA A 95 -3.75 8.81 4.17
CA ALA A 95 -2.93 8.03 3.25
C ALA A 95 -1.80 8.90 2.69
N ASP A 96 -0.71 8.26 2.34
CA ASP A 96 0.44 8.95 1.76
C ASP A 96 0.31 9.14 0.25
N ASP A 97 -0.48 8.28 -0.40
CA ASP A 97 -0.77 8.44 -1.81
C ASP A 97 -2.04 7.67 -2.18
N CYS A 98 -2.59 7.97 -3.36
CA CYS A 98 -3.75 7.28 -3.92
C CYS A 98 -3.54 7.14 -5.42
N CYS A 99 -3.58 5.92 -5.92
CA CYS A 99 -3.31 5.61 -7.33
C CYS A 99 -4.47 4.85 -7.95
N PRO A 100 -4.66 4.95 -9.27
CA PRO A 100 -5.61 4.07 -9.96
C PRO A 100 -5.16 2.61 -9.80
N SER A 101 -6.11 1.70 -9.62
CA SER A 101 -5.82 0.27 -9.46
C SER A 101 -5.10 -0.31 -10.68
N SER A 102 -5.32 0.27 -11.85
CA SER A 102 -4.67 -0.17 -13.10
C SER A 102 -3.25 0.38 -13.25
N ASP A 103 -2.85 1.34 -12.44
CA ASP A 103 -1.53 1.96 -12.52
C ASP A 103 -0.54 1.25 -11.61
N THR A 104 -0.16 0.04 -11.98
CA THR A 104 0.78 -0.77 -11.22
C THR A 104 2.09 -0.04 -10.99
N ARG A 105 2.60 0.62 -12.01
CA ARG A 105 3.87 1.36 -11.90
C ARG A 105 3.77 2.50 -10.88
N GLY A 106 2.67 3.24 -10.89
CA GLY A 106 2.45 4.31 -9.92
C GLY A 106 2.38 3.78 -8.50
N ILE A 107 1.69 2.68 -8.30
CA ILE A 107 1.58 2.03 -6.99
C ILE A 107 2.97 1.60 -6.50
N LEU A 108 3.74 0.95 -7.37
CA LEU A 108 5.09 0.49 -7.02
C LEU A 108 6.01 1.66 -6.68
N THR A 109 5.96 2.72 -7.48
CA THR A 109 6.77 3.92 -7.23
C THR A 109 6.43 4.56 -5.89
N ALA A 110 5.14 4.63 -5.57
CA ALA A 110 4.69 5.21 -4.30
C ALA A 110 5.10 4.35 -3.10
N ALA A 111 5.12 3.03 -3.27
CA ALA A 111 5.40 2.09 -2.17
C ALA A 111 6.89 1.93 -1.88
N VAL A 112 7.74 2.04 -2.90
CA VAL A 112 9.18 1.83 -2.75
C VAL A 112 9.84 3.06 -2.12
N PRO A 113 10.78 2.88 -1.18
CA PRO A 113 11.47 4.00 -0.57
C PRO A 113 12.15 4.89 -1.61
N ARG A 114 12.13 6.18 -1.37
CA ARG A 114 12.71 7.16 -2.29
C ARG A 114 14.18 6.89 -2.58
N SER A 115 14.94 6.44 -1.58
CA SER A 115 16.35 6.13 -1.75
C SER A 115 16.58 5.02 -2.78
N MET A 116 15.69 4.03 -2.81
CA MET A 116 15.78 2.94 -3.79
C MET A 116 15.36 3.41 -5.18
N SER A 117 14.34 4.26 -5.25
CA SER A 117 13.91 4.86 -6.52
C SER A 117 15.03 5.69 -7.15
N SER A 118 15.75 6.45 -6.34
CA SER A 118 16.87 7.25 -6.80
C SER A 118 17.97 6.39 -7.43
N ARG A 119 18.25 5.25 -6.82
CA ARG A 119 19.26 4.32 -7.38
C ARG A 119 18.85 3.78 -8.73
N VAL A 120 17.59 3.45 -8.88
CA VAL A 120 17.06 2.93 -10.12
C VAL A 120 17.14 3.99 -11.22
N ALA A 121 16.88 5.25 -10.85
CA ALA A 121 16.90 6.36 -11.80
C ALA A 121 18.32 6.70 -12.26
N ALA A 122 19.29 6.42 -11.45
CA ALA A 122 20.68 6.68 -11.80
C ALA A 122 21.20 5.63 -12.77
#